data_81a4c0318bcaabcb6703d1211eaa3e2d
#
_entry.id   81a4c0318bcaabcb6703d1211eaa3e2d
#
_cell.length_a   1.000
_cell.length_b   1.000
_cell.length_c   1.000
_cell.angle_alpha   90.00
_cell.angle_beta   90.00
_cell.angle_gamma   90.00
#
_symmetry.space_group_name_H-M   'P 1'
#
loop_
_entity.id
_entity.type
_entity.pdbx_description
1 polymer ?
#
loop_
_entity_poly.entity_id
_entity_poly.type
_entity_poly.pdbx_seq_one_letter_code
_entity_poly.pdbx_strand_id
1 'polypeptide(L)'
;MARAPDLARRRELLDAVVKEVAARGIGDRSLRDVAAAVGTSHRMLLHHFGSRNELLLAIVDEVERRQRALLPELPTKPAAAIAAMWAHLRQPELRPFERLFFECYARGVQGEQPFASMFPGAVEEWLAAAGTTDPSLVRLGLAVMRGLLLDLVATEDSAGVDAAAQSFADLVRRAGA
;
A
#
# COMPACT_ATOMS: atom_id res chain seq x y z
N MET A 1 -28.40 -3.80 21.53
CA MET A 1 -27.40 -4.54 20.74
C MET A 1 -26.99 -3.68 19.54
N ALA A 2 -25.70 -3.36 19.38
CA ALA A 2 -25.21 -2.65 18.24
C ALA A 2 -25.30 -3.59 17.01
N ARG A 3 -25.94 -3.13 15.94
CA ARG A 3 -26.06 -3.87 14.67
C ARG A 3 -24.65 -4.00 14.07
N ALA A 4 -24.27 -5.21 13.63
CA ALA A 4 -23.00 -5.44 12.94
C ALA A 4 -22.86 -4.46 11.75
N PRO A 5 -21.64 -3.93 11.47
CA PRO A 5 -21.42 -3.04 10.35
C PRO A 5 -21.87 -3.69 9.04
N ASP A 6 -22.61 -2.95 8.24
CA ASP A 6 -22.94 -3.36 6.88
C ASP A 6 -21.64 -3.38 6.04
N LEU A 7 -21.23 -4.57 5.60
CA LEU A 7 -19.99 -4.79 4.85
C LEU A 7 -19.97 -4.03 3.51
N ALA A 8 -21.12 -3.91 2.85
CA ALA A 8 -21.22 -3.14 1.61
C ALA A 8 -20.98 -1.65 1.89
N ARG A 9 -21.64 -1.11 2.91
CA ARG A 9 -21.48 0.27 3.32
C ARG A 9 -20.05 0.58 3.81
N ARG A 10 -19.44 -0.35 4.55
CA ARG A 10 -18.04 -0.22 4.97
C ARG A 10 -17.10 -0.10 3.75
N ARG A 11 -17.32 -0.91 2.71
CA ARG A 11 -16.52 -0.88 1.48
C ARG A 11 -16.70 0.43 0.72
N GLU A 12 -17.94 0.91 0.54
CA GLU A 12 -18.22 2.20 -0.09
C GLU A 12 -17.52 3.37 0.63
N LEU A 13 -17.58 3.38 1.97
CA LEU A 13 -16.91 4.39 2.77
C LEU A 13 -15.39 4.32 2.63
N LEU A 14 -14.81 3.11 2.62
CA LEU A 14 -13.37 2.92 2.42
C LEU A 14 -12.94 3.43 1.04
N ASP A 15 -13.68 3.10 -0.01
CA ASP A 15 -13.42 3.60 -1.37
C ASP A 15 -13.47 5.14 -1.46
N ALA A 16 -14.45 5.76 -0.79
CA ALA A 16 -14.54 7.21 -0.74
C ALA A 16 -13.36 7.83 0.02
N VAL A 17 -12.95 7.23 1.14
CA VAL A 17 -11.79 7.70 1.92
C VAL A 17 -10.50 7.52 1.12
N VAL A 18 -10.30 6.39 0.45
CA VAL A 18 -9.13 6.14 -0.40
C VAL A 18 -9.04 7.21 -1.50
N LYS A 19 -10.13 7.54 -2.18
CA LYS A 19 -10.16 8.61 -3.19
C LYS A 19 -9.80 9.99 -2.60
N GLU A 20 -10.31 10.30 -1.42
CA GLU A 20 -10.01 11.56 -0.73
C GLU A 20 -8.53 11.63 -0.30
N VAL A 21 -7.96 10.51 0.17
CA VAL A 21 -6.54 10.43 0.53
C VAL A 21 -5.64 10.56 -0.71
N ALA A 22 -6.01 9.97 -1.83
CA ALA A 22 -5.29 10.16 -3.10
C ALA A 22 -5.22 11.63 -3.52
N ALA A 23 -6.33 12.35 -3.33
CA ALA A 23 -6.44 13.75 -3.78
C ALA A 23 -5.73 14.74 -2.83
N ARG A 24 -5.77 14.50 -1.51
CA ARG A 24 -5.35 15.51 -0.50
C ARG A 24 -4.42 15.00 0.58
N GLY A 25 -4.06 13.72 0.54
CA GLY A 25 -3.36 13.06 1.65
C GLY A 25 -4.24 12.92 2.89
N ILE A 26 -3.72 12.24 3.91
CA ILE A 26 -4.39 12.13 5.19
C ILE A 26 -3.73 12.97 6.29
N GLY A 27 -2.40 13.02 6.35
CA GLY A 27 -1.64 13.81 7.30
C GLY A 27 -2.19 13.77 8.73
N ASP A 28 -2.19 14.90 9.42
CA ASP A 28 -2.74 15.05 10.77
C ASP A 28 -4.26 15.26 10.82
N ARG A 29 -4.96 15.06 9.70
CA ARG A 29 -6.43 15.24 9.64
C ARG A 29 -7.13 14.34 10.65
N SER A 30 -8.07 14.94 11.37
CA SER A 30 -8.92 14.19 12.31
C SER A 30 -9.93 13.32 11.56
N LEU A 31 -10.48 12.29 12.25
CA LEU A 31 -11.60 11.51 11.68
C LEU A 31 -12.82 12.38 11.32
N ARG A 32 -13.01 13.53 12.01
CA ARG A 32 -14.09 14.46 11.69
C ARG A 32 -13.88 15.13 10.34
N ASP A 33 -12.64 15.55 10.07
CA ASP A 33 -12.28 16.21 8.80
C ASP A 33 -12.40 15.21 7.65
N VAL A 34 -11.95 13.98 7.84
CA VAL A 34 -12.09 12.90 6.85
C VAL A 34 -13.57 12.59 6.61
N ALA A 35 -14.37 12.46 7.66
CA ALA A 35 -15.81 12.20 7.55
C ALA A 35 -16.53 13.30 6.77
N ALA A 36 -16.25 14.57 7.09
CA ALA A 36 -16.84 15.71 6.39
C ALA A 36 -16.47 15.70 4.90
N ALA A 37 -15.21 15.42 4.56
CA ALA A 37 -14.72 15.38 3.20
C ALA A 37 -15.38 14.30 2.33
N VAL A 38 -15.72 13.14 2.93
CA VAL A 38 -16.38 12.03 2.23
C VAL A 38 -17.90 12.00 2.39
N GLY A 39 -18.50 13.07 2.92
CA GLY A 39 -19.95 13.21 3.04
C GLY A 39 -20.60 12.27 4.06
N THR A 40 -19.89 11.94 5.14
CA THR A 40 -20.40 11.09 6.22
C THR A 40 -20.20 11.72 7.59
N SER A 41 -20.67 11.08 8.66
CA SER A 41 -20.45 11.54 10.02
C SER A 41 -19.27 10.85 10.69
N HIS A 42 -18.59 11.54 11.62
CA HIS A 42 -17.56 10.97 12.48
C HIS A 42 -18.03 9.67 13.18
N ARG A 43 -19.29 9.67 13.65
CA ARG A 43 -19.91 8.50 14.29
C ARG A 43 -20.00 7.30 13.32
N MET A 44 -20.28 7.55 12.05
CA MET A 44 -20.34 6.49 11.03
C MET A 44 -18.96 5.93 10.73
N LEU A 45 -17.92 6.76 10.63
CA LEU A 45 -16.56 6.25 10.47
C LEU A 45 -16.12 5.41 11.68
N LEU A 46 -16.38 5.89 12.91
CA LEU A 46 -16.11 5.09 14.12
C LEU A 46 -16.90 3.78 14.15
N HIS A 47 -18.16 3.80 13.73
CA HIS A 47 -18.98 2.59 13.69
C HIS A 47 -18.40 1.51 12.74
N HIS A 48 -17.88 1.93 11.58
CA HIS A 48 -17.37 0.99 10.55
C HIS A 48 -15.89 0.63 10.73
N PHE A 49 -15.08 1.51 11.30
CA PHE A 49 -13.62 1.36 11.38
C PHE A 49 -13.07 1.32 12.81
N GLY A 50 -13.88 1.65 13.82
CA GLY A 50 -13.48 1.61 15.23
C GLY A 50 -12.68 2.83 15.67
N SER A 51 -11.50 3.06 15.11
CA SER A 51 -10.60 4.17 15.47
C SER A 51 -9.94 4.80 14.24
N ARG A 52 -9.22 5.93 14.45
CA ARG A 52 -8.39 6.52 13.38
C ARG A 52 -7.30 5.55 12.92
N ASN A 53 -6.63 4.89 13.85
CA ASN A 53 -5.55 3.95 13.53
C ASN A 53 -6.05 2.74 12.73
N GLU A 54 -7.21 2.20 13.08
CA GLU A 54 -7.84 1.12 12.31
C GLU A 54 -8.33 1.58 10.92
N LEU A 55 -8.76 2.84 10.77
CA LEU A 55 -9.04 3.40 9.46
C LEU A 55 -7.76 3.54 8.63
N LEU A 56 -6.65 4.04 9.21
CA LEU A 56 -5.36 4.14 8.51
C LEU A 56 -4.89 2.76 8.02
N LEU A 57 -4.97 1.75 8.89
CA LEU A 57 -4.64 0.37 8.53
C LEU A 57 -5.53 -0.15 7.40
N ALA A 58 -6.85 0.09 7.48
CA ALA A 58 -7.77 -0.34 6.43
C ALA A 58 -7.48 0.33 5.06
N ILE A 59 -7.00 1.58 5.06
CA ILE A 59 -6.57 2.26 3.83
C ILE A 59 -5.33 1.58 3.25
N VAL A 60 -4.33 1.30 4.08
CA VAL A 60 -3.09 0.62 3.66
C VAL A 60 -3.40 -0.77 3.10
N ASP A 61 -4.18 -1.57 3.83
CA ASP A 61 -4.60 -2.92 3.40
C ASP A 61 -5.32 -2.89 2.04
N GLU A 62 -6.22 -1.93 1.84
CA GLU A 62 -6.97 -1.79 0.59
C GLU A 62 -6.04 -1.40 -0.58
N VAL A 63 -5.10 -0.49 -0.37
CA VAL A 63 -4.14 -0.07 -1.41
C VAL A 63 -3.20 -1.22 -1.75
N GLU A 64 -2.62 -1.93 -0.76
CA GLU A 64 -1.80 -3.11 -0.99
C GLU A 64 -2.58 -4.22 -1.71
N ARG A 65 -3.84 -4.44 -1.33
CA ARG A 65 -4.72 -5.39 -2.03
C ARG A 65 -4.89 -5.04 -3.51
N ARG A 66 -5.07 -3.76 -3.83
CA ARG A 66 -5.17 -3.27 -5.22
C ARG A 66 -3.86 -3.48 -5.99
N GLN A 67 -2.72 -3.22 -5.36
CA GLN A 67 -1.40 -3.46 -5.96
C GLN A 67 -1.19 -4.96 -6.24
N ARG A 68 -1.52 -5.84 -5.28
CA ARG A 68 -1.44 -7.30 -5.49
C ARG A 68 -2.36 -7.78 -6.61
N ALA A 69 -3.53 -7.17 -6.78
CA ALA A 69 -4.46 -7.52 -7.84
C ALA A 69 -3.93 -7.23 -9.26
N LEU A 70 -2.89 -6.42 -9.41
CA LEU A 70 -2.24 -6.15 -10.69
C LEU A 70 -1.24 -7.24 -11.10
N LEU A 71 -0.74 -8.05 -10.16
CA LEU A 71 0.31 -9.02 -10.44
C LEU A 71 -0.02 -10.01 -11.57
N PRO A 72 -1.25 -10.57 -11.66
CA PRO A 72 -1.62 -11.46 -12.76
C PRO A 72 -1.64 -10.79 -14.14
N GLU A 73 -1.74 -9.46 -14.18
CA GLU A 73 -1.79 -8.67 -15.42
C GLU A 73 -0.39 -8.22 -15.89
N LEU A 74 0.63 -8.42 -15.04
CA LEU A 74 2.00 -8.04 -15.36
C LEU A 74 2.60 -8.97 -16.44
N PRO A 75 3.61 -8.47 -17.19
CA PRO A 75 4.35 -9.31 -18.13
C PRO A 75 4.92 -10.57 -17.46
N THR A 76 4.92 -11.69 -18.16
CA THR A 76 5.45 -12.98 -17.64
C THR A 76 6.97 -12.99 -17.45
N LYS A 77 7.71 -12.13 -18.15
CA LYS A 77 9.17 -12.00 -17.98
C LYS A 77 9.47 -11.19 -16.71
N PRO A 78 10.22 -11.73 -15.73
CA PRO A 78 10.42 -11.10 -14.43
C PRO A 78 10.94 -9.66 -14.51
N ALA A 79 11.94 -9.39 -15.35
CA ALA A 79 12.46 -8.03 -15.51
C ALA A 79 11.42 -7.03 -16.06
N ALA A 80 10.56 -7.47 -16.96
CA ALA A 80 9.49 -6.64 -17.50
C ALA A 80 8.37 -6.44 -16.47
N ALA A 81 8.07 -7.46 -15.66
CA ALA A 81 7.11 -7.34 -14.55
C ALA A 81 7.60 -6.34 -13.50
N ILE A 82 8.89 -6.37 -13.14
CA ILE A 82 9.51 -5.40 -12.22
C ILE A 82 9.38 -3.98 -12.78
N ALA A 83 9.72 -3.76 -14.06
CA ALA A 83 9.63 -2.45 -14.68
C ALA A 83 8.18 -1.93 -14.73
N ALA A 84 7.22 -2.80 -15.06
CA ALA A 84 5.80 -2.44 -15.11
C ALA A 84 5.24 -2.13 -13.72
N MET A 85 5.59 -2.93 -12.69
CA MET A 85 5.19 -2.67 -11.32
C MET A 85 5.79 -1.35 -10.82
N TRP A 86 7.08 -1.08 -11.08
CA TRP A 86 7.71 0.19 -10.73
C TRP A 86 7.01 1.38 -11.38
N ALA A 87 6.71 1.29 -12.68
CA ALA A 87 5.99 2.34 -13.42
C ALA A 87 4.62 2.65 -12.81
N HIS A 88 3.95 1.65 -12.22
CA HIS A 88 2.70 1.84 -11.47
C HIS A 88 2.96 2.50 -10.12
N LEU A 89 3.83 1.91 -9.29
CA LEU A 89 4.06 2.34 -7.91
C LEU A 89 4.60 3.77 -7.78
N ARG A 90 5.41 4.22 -8.75
CA ARG A 90 6.01 5.56 -8.76
C ARG A 90 5.05 6.70 -9.11
N GLN A 91 3.80 6.40 -9.48
CA GLN A 91 2.83 7.43 -9.89
C GLN A 91 2.59 8.45 -8.77
N PRO A 92 2.54 9.76 -9.10
CA PRO A 92 2.36 10.81 -8.10
C PRO A 92 1.11 10.65 -7.23
N GLU A 93 0.05 10.07 -7.80
CA GLU A 93 -1.24 9.81 -7.15
C GLU A 93 -1.14 8.76 -6.03
N LEU A 94 -0.12 7.89 -6.08
CA LEU A 94 0.14 6.89 -5.04
C LEU A 94 1.01 7.42 -3.89
N ARG A 95 1.73 8.51 -4.06
CA ARG A 95 2.62 9.06 -3.03
C ARG A 95 1.99 9.31 -1.65
N PRO A 96 0.75 9.81 -1.55
CA PRO A 96 0.10 9.95 -0.24
C PRO A 96 -0.09 8.60 0.48
N PHE A 97 -0.29 7.52 -0.28
CA PHE A 97 -0.44 6.17 0.28
C PHE A 97 0.90 5.57 0.69
N GLU A 98 1.96 5.81 -0.09
CA GLU A 98 3.30 5.36 0.26
C GLU A 98 3.79 6.04 1.55
N ARG A 99 3.55 7.35 1.72
CA ARG A 99 3.82 8.04 2.98
C ARG A 99 3.05 7.43 4.14
N LEU A 100 1.75 7.18 3.96
CA LEU A 100 0.92 6.54 4.97
C LEU A 100 1.39 5.12 5.30
N PHE A 101 1.75 4.34 4.27
CA PHE A 101 2.29 2.99 4.46
C PHE A 101 3.54 3.01 5.35
N PHE A 102 4.53 3.87 5.05
CA PHE A 102 5.76 3.96 5.84
C PHE A 102 5.53 4.51 7.25
N GLU A 103 4.59 5.44 7.45
CA GLU A 103 4.16 5.87 8.77
C GLU A 103 3.61 4.69 9.58
N CYS A 104 2.63 3.96 9.03
CA CYS A 104 2.04 2.80 9.69
C CYS A 104 3.07 1.69 9.93
N TYR A 105 3.94 1.44 8.95
CA TYR A 105 5.01 0.45 9.04
C TYR A 105 5.99 0.76 10.18
N ALA A 106 6.45 2.00 10.29
CA ALA A 106 7.36 2.44 11.36
C ALA A 106 6.73 2.28 12.74
N ARG A 107 5.46 2.62 12.90
CA ARG A 107 4.71 2.44 14.15
C ARG A 107 4.54 0.95 14.48
N GLY A 108 4.25 0.12 13.48
CA GLY A 108 4.12 -1.32 13.64
C GLY A 108 5.44 -2.00 14.04
N VAL A 109 6.58 -1.59 13.47
CA VAL A 109 7.92 -2.07 13.87
C VAL A 109 8.23 -1.76 15.34
N GLN A 110 7.68 -0.68 15.88
CA GLN A 110 7.77 -0.33 17.30
C GLN A 110 6.78 -1.10 18.19
N GLY A 111 5.97 -2.00 17.61
CA GLY A 111 4.99 -2.82 18.34
C GLY A 111 3.65 -2.13 18.59
N GLU A 112 3.42 -0.95 18.01
CA GLU A 112 2.16 -0.23 18.21
C GLU A 112 0.98 -0.94 17.52
N GLN A 113 -0.09 -1.15 18.28
CA GLN A 113 -1.34 -1.69 17.74
C GLN A 113 -2.23 -0.58 17.17
N PRO A 114 -2.98 -0.83 16.09
CA PRO A 114 -3.10 -2.12 15.37
C PRO A 114 -2.02 -2.37 14.30
N PHE A 115 -1.06 -1.46 14.10
CA PHE A 115 -0.11 -1.50 12.97
C PHE A 115 0.81 -2.73 12.99
N ALA A 116 1.15 -3.27 14.16
CA ALA A 116 1.92 -4.51 14.26
C ALA A 116 1.25 -5.71 13.56
N SER A 117 -0.07 -5.65 13.32
CA SER A 117 -0.80 -6.68 12.57
C SER A 117 -0.51 -6.69 11.06
N MET A 118 0.19 -5.68 10.53
CA MET A 118 0.56 -5.62 9.11
C MET A 118 1.60 -6.68 8.70
N PHE A 119 2.36 -7.22 9.65
CA PHE A 119 3.51 -8.08 9.32
C PHE A 119 3.21 -9.57 9.17
N PRO A 120 2.36 -10.18 10.05
CA PRO A 120 1.98 -11.56 9.88
C PRO A 120 1.26 -11.81 8.56
N GLY A 121 1.73 -12.77 7.76
CA GLY A 121 1.10 -13.12 6.50
C GLY A 121 1.39 -12.19 5.30
N ALA A 122 2.05 -11.06 5.49
CA ALA A 122 2.27 -10.08 4.42
C ALA A 122 3.04 -10.67 3.21
N VAL A 123 4.06 -11.49 3.45
CA VAL A 123 4.83 -12.13 2.35
C VAL A 123 4.01 -13.21 1.67
N GLU A 124 3.25 -13.97 2.45
CA GLU A 124 2.38 -15.06 1.98
C GLU A 124 1.29 -14.54 1.04
N GLU A 125 0.71 -13.38 1.34
CA GLU A 125 -0.29 -12.74 0.46
C GLU A 125 0.31 -12.32 -0.89
N TRP A 126 1.52 -11.78 -0.89
CA TRP A 126 2.24 -11.45 -2.11
C TRP A 126 2.69 -12.68 -2.90
N LEU A 127 3.12 -13.76 -2.21
CA LEU A 127 3.42 -15.05 -2.84
C LEU A 127 2.21 -15.61 -3.55
N ALA A 128 1.07 -15.65 -2.87
CA ALA A 128 -0.18 -16.16 -3.46
C ALA A 128 -0.59 -15.36 -4.69
N ALA A 129 -0.45 -14.03 -4.65
CA ALA A 129 -0.77 -13.15 -5.78
C ALA A 129 0.23 -13.26 -6.95
N ALA A 130 1.51 -13.47 -6.64
CA ALA A 130 2.57 -13.60 -7.66
C ALA A 130 2.58 -14.96 -8.37
N GLY A 131 1.87 -15.96 -7.85
CA GLY A 131 1.84 -17.32 -8.44
C GLY A 131 3.19 -18.02 -8.42
N THR A 132 4.10 -17.64 -7.54
CA THR A 132 5.42 -18.25 -7.37
C THR A 132 5.53 -19.00 -6.06
N THR A 133 6.37 -20.03 -6.03
CA THR A 133 6.66 -20.83 -4.83
C THR A 133 7.97 -20.43 -4.15
N ASP A 134 8.70 -19.45 -4.71
CA ASP A 134 9.96 -18.98 -4.11
C ASP A 134 9.74 -17.73 -3.23
N PRO A 135 9.66 -17.90 -1.90
CA PRO A 135 9.46 -16.79 -0.98
C PRO A 135 10.65 -15.82 -0.94
N SER A 136 11.86 -16.31 -1.28
CA SER A 136 13.07 -15.48 -1.26
C SER A 136 13.03 -14.42 -2.35
N LEU A 137 12.60 -14.80 -3.57
CA LEU A 137 12.45 -13.88 -4.68
C LEU A 137 11.37 -12.81 -4.41
N VAL A 138 10.22 -13.21 -3.86
CA VAL A 138 9.16 -12.25 -3.50
C VAL A 138 9.64 -11.31 -2.40
N ARG A 139 10.28 -11.83 -1.36
CA ARG A 139 10.83 -11.01 -0.27
C ARG A 139 11.88 -10.03 -0.77
N LEU A 140 12.78 -10.47 -1.67
CA LEU A 140 13.77 -9.59 -2.29
C LEU A 140 13.10 -8.49 -3.12
N GLY A 141 12.14 -8.85 -3.96
CA GLY A 141 11.37 -7.89 -4.77
C GLY A 141 10.68 -6.83 -3.90
N LEU A 142 9.97 -7.28 -2.86
CA LEU A 142 9.32 -6.37 -1.89
C LEU A 142 10.32 -5.46 -1.18
N ALA A 143 11.47 -6.00 -0.76
CA ALA A 143 12.51 -5.22 -0.08
C ALA A 143 13.07 -4.13 -0.99
N VAL A 144 13.37 -4.45 -2.25
CA VAL A 144 13.87 -3.47 -3.23
C VAL A 144 12.80 -2.43 -3.54
N MET A 145 11.58 -2.83 -3.88
CA MET A 145 10.51 -1.89 -4.21
C MET A 145 10.18 -0.96 -3.04
N ARG A 146 10.06 -1.48 -1.84
CA ARG A 146 9.82 -0.68 -0.62
C ARG A 146 10.99 0.27 -0.33
N GLY A 147 12.23 -0.18 -0.52
CA GLY A 147 13.41 0.68 -0.38
C GLY A 147 13.40 1.86 -1.37
N LEU A 148 13.14 1.59 -2.64
CA LEU A 148 13.05 2.62 -3.69
C LEU A 148 11.88 3.59 -3.45
N LEU A 149 10.72 3.09 -3.00
CA LEU A 149 9.57 3.94 -2.67
C LEU A 149 9.85 4.82 -1.44
N LEU A 150 10.52 4.28 -0.43
CA LEU A 150 10.92 5.08 0.73
C LEU A 150 11.88 6.20 0.33
N ASP A 151 12.87 5.89 -0.50
CA ASP A 151 13.83 6.87 -1.04
C ASP A 151 13.09 7.92 -1.87
N LEU A 152 12.20 7.52 -2.79
CA LEU A 152 11.38 8.43 -3.59
C LEU A 152 10.54 9.38 -2.73
N VAL A 153 9.96 8.88 -1.65
CA VAL A 153 9.11 9.68 -0.74
C VAL A 153 9.96 10.65 0.09
N ALA A 154 11.18 10.25 0.46
CA ALA A 154 12.06 11.02 1.30
C ALA A 154 12.85 12.12 0.54
N THR A 155 13.32 11.78 -0.67
CA THR A 155 14.25 12.65 -1.43
C THR A 155 13.57 13.39 -2.57
N GLU A 156 12.45 12.87 -3.07
CA GLU A 156 11.78 13.32 -4.30
C GLU A 156 12.65 13.19 -5.58
N ASP A 157 13.80 12.50 -5.50
CA ASP A 157 14.70 12.22 -6.63
C ASP A 157 14.13 11.10 -7.52
N SER A 158 13.15 11.44 -8.35
CA SER A 158 12.55 10.49 -9.28
C SER A 158 13.54 9.92 -10.29
N ALA A 159 14.54 10.70 -10.73
CA ALA A 159 15.50 10.25 -11.72
C ALA A 159 16.47 9.21 -11.13
N GLY A 160 16.96 9.42 -9.93
CA GLY A 160 17.87 8.50 -9.25
C GLY A 160 17.18 7.16 -8.92
N VAL A 161 15.97 7.21 -8.37
CA VAL A 161 15.23 5.97 -8.05
C VAL A 161 14.78 5.21 -9.31
N ASP A 162 14.44 5.91 -10.41
CA ASP A 162 14.12 5.26 -11.68
C ASP A 162 15.34 4.52 -12.26
N ALA A 163 16.53 5.14 -12.20
CA ALA A 163 17.78 4.49 -12.61
C ALA A 163 18.10 3.27 -11.76
N ALA A 164 17.85 3.33 -10.44
CA ALA A 164 18.04 2.20 -9.54
C ALA A 164 17.04 1.07 -9.81
N ALA A 165 15.75 1.37 -10.06
CA ALA A 165 14.75 0.40 -10.46
C ALA A 165 15.11 -0.30 -11.77
N GLN A 166 15.59 0.45 -12.77
CA GLN A 166 16.06 -0.10 -14.03
C GLN A 166 17.27 -1.03 -13.83
N SER A 167 18.22 -0.63 -12.97
CA SER A 167 19.38 -1.45 -12.63
C SER A 167 18.96 -2.78 -11.99
N PHE A 168 17.96 -2.77 -11.10
CA PHE A 168 17.41 -3.98 -10.52
C PHE A 168 16.76 -4.89 -11.56
N ALA A 169 15.95 -4.35 -12.46
CA ALA A 169 15.36 -5.12 -13.57
C ALA A 169 16.43 -5.74 -14.48
N ASP A 170 17.53 -5.01 -14.75
CA ASP A 170 18.66 -5.51 -15.54
C ASP A 170 19.44 -6.63 -14.85
N LEU A 171 19.61 -6.56 -13.53
CA LEU A 171 20.20 -7.63 -12.73
C LEU A 171 19.35 -8.91 -12.81
N VAL A 172 18.05 -8.79 -12.65
CA VAL A 172 17.12 -9.92 -12.73
C VAL A 172 17.12 -10.53 -14.15
N ARG A 173 17.18 -9.71 -15.18
CA ARG A 173 17.28 -10.19 -16.57
C ARG A 173 18.53 -11.01 -16.82
N ARG A 174 19.68 -10.56 -16.32
CA ARG A 174 20.97 -11.29 -16.44
C ARG A 174 21.01 -12.58 -15.64
N ALA A 175 20.35 -12.62 -14.48
CA ALA A 175 20.29 -13.81 -13.64
C ALA A 175 19.35 -14.90 -14.18
N GLY A 176 18.37 -14.54 -15.00
CA GLY A 176 17.41 -15.46 -15.61
C GLY A 176 17.72 -15.85 -17.07
N ALA A 177 18.84 -15.35 -17.62
CA ALA A 177 19.36 -15.73 -18.96
C ALA A 177 20.39 -16.84 -18.83
#